data_6060dbe85eb0c125d13866228b592b26
#
_entry.id   6060dbe85eb0c125d13866228b592b26
#
_cell.length_a   1.000
_cell.length_b   1.000
_cell.length_c   1.000
_cell.angle_alpha   90.00
_cell.angle_beta   90.00
_cell.angle_gamma   90.00
#
_symmetry.space_group_name_H-M   'P 1'
#
loop_
_entity.id
_entity.type
_entity.pdbx_description
1 polymer ?
#
loop_
_entity_poly.entity_id
_entity_poly.type
_entity_poly.pdbx_seq_one_letter_code
_entity_poly.pdbx_strand_id
1 'polypeptide(L)'
;MIKKYRKKPVIIDAIQWTGKNLSEIDNFMGGTVENKGATLVIHTLEGDMEASIGDYIIKGVNGEFYPCKPNIFSKTYEEVTE
;
A
#
# COMPACT_ATOMS: atom_id res chain seq x y z
N MET A 1 14.35 -11.38 28.21
CA MET A 1 13.01 -11.34 28.82
C MET A 1 11.96 -11.06 27.80
N ILE A 2 10.89 -11.84 27.77
CA ILE A 2 9.78 -11.65 26.85
C ILE A 2 8.82 -10.61 27.44
N LYS A 3 8.46 -9.62 26.66
CA LYS A 3 7.46 -8.60 27.04
C LYS A 3 6.40 -8.54 25.96
N LYS A 4 5.22 -8.07 26.32
CA LYS A 4 4.14 -7.84 25.37
C LYS A 4 4.24 -6.40 24.84
N TYR A 5 4.03 -6.26 23.55
CA TYR A 5 4.04 -4.96 22.89
C TYR A 5 2.75 -4.77 22.12
N ARG A 6 2.26 -3.55 22.11
CA ARG A 6 1.11 -3.15 21.30
C ARG A 6 1.60 -2.24 20.19
N LYS A 7 1.16 -2.50 18.97
CA LYS A 7 1.44 -1.61 17.86
C LYS A 7 0.78 -0.26 18.12
N LYS A 8 1.53 0.82 18.03
CA LYS A 8 0.98 2.17 18.19
C LYS A 8 0.01 2.47 17.05
N PRO A 9 -1.12 3.12 17.34
CA PRO A 9 -2.02 3.55 16.27
C PRO A 9 -1.30 4.57 15.38
N VAL A 10 -1.33 4.32 14.06
CA VAL A 10 -0.78 5.25 13.08
C VAL A 10 -1.80 5.43 11.97
N ILE A 11 -1.86 6.64 11.43
CA ILE A 11 -2.69 6.93 10.25
C ILE A 11 -1.78 6.85 9.04
N ILE A 12 -2.19 6.09 8.05
CA ILE A 12 -1.47 5.95 6.78
C ILE A 12 -2.40 6.34 5.64
N ASP A 13 -1.82 6.65 4.51
CA ASP A 13 -2.58 6.85 3.29
C ASP A 13 -2.53 5.57 2.47
N ALA A 14 -3.62 5.25 1.80
CA ALA A 14 -3.68 4.06 0.96
C ALA A 14 -4.63 4.29 -0.22
N ILE A 15 -4.35 3.59 -1.31
CA ILE A 15 -5.18 3.63 -2.49
C ILE A 15 -5.32 2.21 -3.04
N GLN A 16 -6.49 1.84 -3.49
CA GLN A 16 -6.72 0.52 -4.08
C GLN A 16 -6.42 0.54 -5.58
N TRP A 17 -5.67 -0.45 -6.05
CA TRP A 17 -5.45 -0.67 -7.47
C TRP A 17 -6.67 -1.36 -8.06
N THR A 18 -7.40 -0.67 -8.94
CA THR A 18 -8.64 -1.20 -9.51
C THR A 18 -8.46 -1.74 -10.93
N GLY A 19 -7.29 -1.55 -11.50
CA GLY A 19 -7.03 -1.86 -12.91
C GLY A 19 -7.38 -0.70 -13.84
N LYS A 20 -8.01 0.36 -13.34
CA LYS A 20 -8.47 1.50 -14.14
C LYS A 20 -7.97 2.85 -13.62
N ASN A 21 -7.20 2.85 -12.55
CA ASN A 21 -6.77 4.10 -11.90
C ASN A 21 -5.25 4.25 -11.86
N LEU A 22 -4.57 3.84 -12.92
CA LEU A 22 -3.10 3.92 -12.99
C LEU A 22 -2.60 5.35 -12.79
N SER A 23 -3.25 6.32 -13.41
CA SER A 23 -2.87 7.73 -13.32
C SER A 23 -2.94 8.23 -11.87
N GLU A 24 -3.98 7.83 -11.16
CA GLU A 24 -4.17 8.15 -9.74
C GLU A 24 -3.09 7.50 -8.87
N ILE A 25 -2.78 6.24 -9.14
CA ILE A 25 -1.72 5.50 -8.44
C ILE A 25 -0.35 6.15 -8.69
N ASP A 26 -0.07 6.47 -9.94
CA ASP A 26 1.21 7.09 -10.32
C ASP A 26 1.39 8.43 -9.61
N ASN A 27 0.33 9.22 -9.56
CA ASN A 27 0.34 10.49 -8.85
C ASN A 27 0.55 10.30 -7.35
N PHE A 28 -0.13 9.32 -6.76
CA PHE A 28 0.01 8.97 -5.35
C PHE A 28 1.45 8.56 -5.00
N MET A 29 2.09 7.84 -5.88
CA MET A 29 3.43 7.32 -5.69
C MET A 29 4.56 8.24 -6.20
N GLY A 30 4.20 9.43 -6.69
CA GLY A 30 5.20 10.38 -7.17
C GLY A 30 5.95 9.92 -8.42
N GLY A 31 5.30 9.11 -9.26
CA GLY A 31 5.89 8.67 -10.52
C GLY A 31 6.82 7.47 -10.41
N THR A 32 6.81 6.75 -9.27
CA THR A 32 7.75 5.65 -9.05
C THR A 32 7.20 4.26 -9.35
N VAL A 33 5.92 4.16 -9.71
CA VAL A 33 5.30 2.86 -10.00
C VAL A 33 5.66 2.39 -11.40
N GLU A 34 5.92 1.09 -11.55
CA GLU A 34 6.05 0.46 -12.87
C GLU A 34 4.78 -0.28 -13.21
N ASN A 35 4.31 -0.10 -14.43
CA ASN A 35 3.12 -0.81 -14.90
C ASN A 35 3.55 -1.98 -15.80
N LYS A 36 3.09 -3.18 -15.45
CA LYS A 36 3.29 -4.39 -16.25
C LYS A 36 1.92 -5.00 -16.55
N GLY A 37 1.16 -4.31 -17.42
CA GLY A 37 -0.21 -4.72 -17.71
C GLY A 37 -1.12 -4.53 -16.51
N ALA A 38 -1.79 -5.59 -16.07
CA ALA A 38 -2.67 -5.55 -14.91
C ALA A 38 -1.91 -5.57 -13.58
N THR A 39 -0.62 -5.86 -13.61
CA THR A 39 0.22 -5.93 -12.41
C THR A 39 1.07 -4.69 -12.30
N LEU A 40 1.17 -4.13 -11.10
CA LEU A 40 2.06 -3.02 -10.81
C LEU A 40 3.27 -3.51 -10.05
N VAL A 41 4.44 -2.94 -10.32
CA VAL A 41 5.65 -3.23 -9.55
C VAL A 41 5.95 -2.02 -8.69
N ILE A 42 6.10 -2.29 -7.39
CA ILE A 42 6.37 -1.28 -6.38
C ILE A 42 7.77 -1.55 -5.83
N HIS A 43 8.63 -0.55 -5.91
CA HIS A 43 9.99 -0.65 -5.39
C HIS A 43 9.96 -0.36 -3.90
N THR A 44 10.31 -1.36 -3.09
CA THR A 44 10.34 -1.23 -1.65
C THR A 44 11.77 -1.36 -1.13
N LEU A 45 11.98 -1.03 0.14
CA LEU A 45 13.28 -1.19 0.77
C LEU A 45 13.73 -2.66 0.82
N GLU A 46 12.78 -3.58 0.75
CA GLU A 46 13.05 -5.02 0.77
C GLU A 46 13.11 -5.64 -0.63
N GLY A 47 13.09 -4.81 -1.66
CA GLY A 47 13.08 -5.24 -3.05
C GLY A 47 11.78 -4.94 -3.74
N ASP A 48 11.65 -5.41 -4.98
CA ASP A 48 10.45 -5.16 -5.78
C ASP A 48 9.32 -6.08 -5.35
N MET A 49 8.13 -5.50 -5.20
CA MET A 49 6.91 -6.24 -4.87
C MET A 49 5.86 -5.98 -5.93
N GLU A 50 4.98 -6.94 -6.13
CA GLU A 50 3.91 -6.84 -7.12
C GLU A 50 2.57 -6.55 -6.46
N ALA A 51 1.77 -5.68 -7.10
CA ALA A 51 0.40 -5.42 -6.72
C ALA A 51 -0.52 -5.87 -7.85
N SER A 52 -1.47 -6.73 -7.52
CA SER A 52 -2.51 -7.20 -8.44
C SER A 52 -3.76 -6.34 -8.29
N ILE A 53 -4.65 -6.41 -9.28
CA ILE A 53 -5.94 -5.71 -9.19
C ILE A 53 -6.65 -6.11 -7.89
N GLY A 54 -7.10 -5.14 -7.14
CA GLY A 54 -7.74 -5.31 -5.85
C GLY A 54 -6.82 -5.05 -4.67
N ASP A 55 -5.51 -5.12 -4.87
CA ASP A 55 -4.54 -4.85 -3.80
C ASP A 55 -4.51 -3.36 -3.47
N TYR A 56 -4.20 -3.06 -2.22
CA TYR A 56 -3.98 -1.69 -1.76
C TYR A 56 -2.51 -1.35 -1.82
N ILE A 57 -2.21 -0.10 -2.13
CA ILE A 57 -0.87 0.45 -2.03
C ILE A 57 -0.87 1.40 -0.86
N ILE A 58 -0.02 1.13 0.11
CA ILE A 58 0.06 1.89 1.34
C ILE A 58 1.28 2.80 1.30
N LYS A 59 1.09 4.04 1.73
CA LYS A 59 2.19 4.94 2.00
C LYS A 59 2.41 4.94 3.50
N GLY A 60 3.53 4.36 3.92
CA GLY A 60 3.87 4.23 5.33
C GLY A 60 4.30 5.55 5.95
N VAL A 61 4.53 5.51 7.25
CA VAL A 61 4.85 6.71 8.05
C VAL A 61 6.15 7.39 7.64
N ASN A 62 7.05 6.65 7.00
CA ASN A 62 8.32 7.19 6.52
C ASN A 62 8.28 7.53 5.02
N GLY A 63 7.10 7.52 4.43
CA GLY A 63 6.94 7.82 3.01
C GLY A 63 7.22 6.66 2.07
N GLU A 64 7.52 5.48 2.60
CA GLU A 64 7.73 4.27 1.80
C GLU A 64 6.41 3.70 1.30
N PHE A 65 6.46 3.05 0.13
CA PHE A 65 5.27 2.42 -0.46
C PHE A 65 5.40 0.91 -0.42
N TYR A 66 4.28 0.22 -0.20
CA TYR A 66 4.23 -1.23 -0.24
C TYR A 66 2.82 -1.72 -0.52
N PRO A 67 2.67 -2.89 -1.19
CA PRO A 67 1.35 -3.44 -1.50
C PRO A 67 0.80 -4.24 -0.32
N CYS A 68 -0.52 -4.33 -0.25
CA CYS A 68 -1.21 -5.11 0.78
C CYS A 68 -2.43 -5.78 0.16
N LYS A 69 -2.59 -7.05 0.42
CA LYS A 69 -3.76 -7.79 -0.06
C LYS A 69 -5.04 -7.26 0.58
N PRO A 70 -6.16 -7.21 -0.16
CA PRO A 70 -7.39 -6.59 0.34
C PRO A 70 -7.95 -7.25 1.60
N ASN A 71 -7.86 -8.56 1.72
CA ASN A 71 -8.33 -9.25 2.92
C ASN A 71 -7.48 -8.92 4.15
N ILE A 72 -6.18 -8.76 3.98
CA ILE A 72 -5.27 -8.38 5.05
C ILE A 72 -5.48 -6.91 5.40
N PHE A 73 -5.65 -6.07 4.38
CA PHE A 73 -5.89 -4.65 4.57
C PHE A 73 -7.15 -4.40 5.41
N SER A 74 -8.24 -5.08 5.08
CA SER A 74 -9.52 -4.90 5.79
C SER A 74 -9.47 -5.36 7.24
N LYS A 75 -8.59 -6.29 7.58
CA LYS A 75 -8.39 -6.75 8.96
C LYS A 75 -7.46 -5.86 9.76
N THR A 76 -6.61 -5.11 9.10
CA THR A 76 -5.56 -4.32 9.74
C THR A 76 -5.92 -2.84 9.85
N TYR A 77 -6.66 -2.33 8.88
CA TYR A 77 -6.96 -0.89 8.78
C TYR A 77 -8.45 -0.66 8.65
N GLU A 78 -8.88 0.51 9.09
CA GLU A 78 -10.23 1.00 8.86
C GLU A 78 -10.14 2.42 8.31
N GLU A 79 -11.10 2.80 7.48
CA GLU A 79 -11.12 4.13 6.90
C GLU A 79 -11.40 5.18 7.98
N VAL A 80 -10.59 6.23 7.99
CA VAL A 80 -10.81 7.35 8.89
C VAL A 80 -11.67 8.36 8.15
N THR A 81 -12.85 8.60 8.67
CA THR A 81 -13.79 9.59 8.13
C THR A 81 -13.91 10.74 9.11
N GLU A 82 -13.86 11.94 8.60
CA GLU A 82 -14.02 13.15 9.41
C GLU A 82 -15.42 13.71 9.29
#